data_04d40c91955b57c375cd1c507ad8e6ba
#
_entry.id   04d40c91955b57c375cd1c507ad8e6ba
#
_cell.length_a   1.000
_cell.length_b   1.000
_cell.length_c   1.000
_cell.angle_alpha   90.00
_cell.angle_beta   90.00
_cell.angle_gamma   90.00
#
_symmetry.space_group_name_H-M   'P 1'
#
loop_
_entity.id
_entity.type
_entity.pdbx_description
1 polymer ?
#
loop_
_entity_poly.entity_id
_entity_poly.type
_entity_poly.pdbx_seq_one_letter_code
_entity_poly.pdbx_strand_id
1 'polypeptide(L)'
;MCRFEPVSRLPTQDAKSMPKPQPWRLLIGMTCGLAGVVVIPNAQASTLEAINHTHWAINHFSVDGRSGIDIIGPYQGGGGGCCYVAPSKWKPGMMVRVDWESGSAYSDDFPGFIDWPKYLDWKEKVNSQKRQHSKMVPVPDYTGQKVCGITVHFLPCDELQVTTSCYAYGSPDYPIKTPLHLPEPQSCPK
;
A
#
# COMPACT_ATOMS: atom_id res chain seq x y z
N MET A 1 16.89 4.88 -45.91
CA MET A 1 17.77 3.70 -46.07
C MET A 1 18.46 3.50 -44.71
N CYS A 2 17.88 2.70 -43.82
CA CYS A 2 18.49 2.34 -42.54
C CYS A 2 19.18 1.01 -42.70
N ARG A 3 20.47 0.99 -42.47
CA ARG A 3 21.37 -0.15 -42.57
C ARG A 3 21.34 -0.92 -41.26
N PHE A 4 20.86 -2.17 -41.28
CA PHE A 4 20.96 -3.08 -40.15
C PHE A 4 22.34 -3.68 -40.08
N GLU A 5 23.07 -3.52 -38.97
CA GLU A 5 24.30 -4.26 -38.68
C GLU A 5 23.95 -5.57 -37.96
N PRO A 6 24.64 -6.68 -38.24
CA PRO A 6 24.36 -7.97 -37.63
C PRO A 6 25.02 -8.08 -36.27
N VAL A 7 24.22 -8.54 -35.30
CA VAL A 7 24.64 -8.85 -33.93
C VAL A 7 25.70 -9.96 -33.92
N SER A 8 26.86 -9.66 -33.36
CA SER A 8 27.98 -10.58 -33.17
C SER A 8 27.63 -11.71 -32.19
N ARG A 9 27.99 -12.93 -32.58
CA ARG A 9 27.79 -14.18 -31.84
C ARG A 9 28.56 -14.18 -30.50
N LEU A 10 27.84 -14.59 -29.44
CA LEU A 10 28.42 -14.92 -28.14
C LEU A 10 29.36 -16.14 -28.27
N PRO A 11 30.48 -16.15 -27.53
CA PRO A 11 31.39 -17.31 -27.52
C PRO A 11 30.79 -18.48 -26.74
N THR A 12 30.86 -19.66 -27.36
CA THR A 12 30.55 -20.96 -26.74
C THR A 12 31.52 -21.24 -25.59
N GLN A 13 31.01 -21.45 -24.38
CA GLN A 13 31.79 -21.91 -23.25
C GLN A 13 32.08 -23.42 -23.38
N ASP A 14 33.32 -23.77 -23.41
CA ASP A 14 33.83 -25.14 -23.39
C ASP A 14 33.40 -25.89 -22.13
N ALA A 15 32.81 -27.05 -22.32
CA ALA A 15 32.45 -28.00 -21.29
C ALA A 15 33.68 -28.56 -20.61
N LYS A 16 34.04 -28.02 -19.44
CA LYS A 16 35.12 -28.53 -18.59
C LYS A 16 34.63 -29.78 -17.87
N SER A 17 35.31 -30.88 -18.12
CA SER A 17 35.12 -32.22 -17.56
C SER A 17 34.92 -32.25 -16.04
N MET A 18 33.80 -32.89 -15.61
CA MET A 18 33.54 -33.19 -14.21
C MET A 18 34.52 -34.23 -13.65
N PRO A 19 35.09 -34.02 -12.46
CA PRO A 19 35.88 -35.06 -11.79
C PRO A 19 34.96 -36.18 -11.24
N LYS A 20 35.46 -37.43 -11.38
CA LYS A 20 34.77 -38.65 -10.91
C LYS A 20 34.60 -38.64 -9.39
N PRO A 21 33.49 -39.13 -8.83
CA PRO A 21 33.28 -39.22 -7.39
C PRO A 21 34.13 -40.34 -6.80
N GLN A 22 34.93 -40.00 -5.77
CA GLN A 22 35.63 -40.99 -4.94
C GLN A 22 34.66 -41.60 -3.90
N PRO A 23 34.73 -42.90 -3.63
CA PRO A 23 33.93 -43.53 -2.60
C PRO A 23 34.57 -43.30 -1.23
N TRP A 24 34.04 -42.31 -0.48
CA TRP A 24 34.43 -42.11 0.91
C TRP A 24 33.53 -42.97 1.81
N ARG A 25 34.21 -43.84 2.56
CA ARG A 25 33.59 -44.75 3.52
C ARG A 25 32.87 -43.98 4.62
N LEU A 26 31.58 -44.24 4.76
CA LEU A 26 30.72 -43.80 5.82
C LEU A 26 31.16 -44.34 7.17
N LEU A 27 31.58 -43.46 8.07
CA LEU A 27 31.52 -43.70 9.51
C LEU A 27 30.23 -43.06 9.99
N ILE A 28 29.23 -43.90 10.27
CA ILE A 28 27.93 -43.51 10.83
C ILE A 28 28.15 -43.19 12.30
N GLY A 29 28.34 -41.92 12.64
CA GLY A 29 28.19 -41.41 14.00
C GLY A 29 26.74 -41.00 14.21
N MET A 30 25.97 -41.78 14.94
CA MET A 30 24.57 -41.56 15.32
C MET A 30 24.53 -40.53 16.46
N THR A 31 24.58 -39.21 16.12
CA THR A 31 24.26 -38.14 17.07
C THR A 31 22.77 -37.81 16.94
N CYS A 32 22.03 -38.21 17.97
CA CYS A 32 20.61 -37.86 18.16
C CYS A 32 20.54 -36.37 18.44
N GLY A 33 20.44 -35.54 17.37
CA GLY A 33 20.23 -34.11 17.46
C GLY A 33 18.73 -33.85 17.63
N LEU A 34 18.33 -33.33 18.79
CA LEU A 34 17.02 -32.72 19.01
C LEU A 34 16.85 -31.60 17.98
N ALA A 35 16.16 -31.88 16.88
CA ALA A 35 15.71 -30.87 15.95
C ALA A 35 14.64 -30.03 16.64
N GLY A 36 15.04 -28.93 17.24
CA GLY A 36 14.12 -27.89 17.70
C GLY A 36 13.34 -27.37 16.49
N VAL A 37 12.03 -27.66 16.46
CA VAL A 37 11.13 -27.07 15.48
C VAL A 37 11.04 -25.57 15.78
N VAL A 38 11.78 -24.77 15.04
CA VAL A 38 11.63 -23.32 15.04
C VAL A 38 10.30 -23.04 14.36
N VAL A 39 9.26 -22.81 15.17
CA VAL A 39 7.99 -22.29 14.69
C VAL A 39 8.23 -20.85 14.27
N ILE A 40 8.46 -20.64 12.99
CA ILE A 40 8.50 -19.30 12.41
C ILE A 40 7.03 -18.81 12.40
N PRO A 41 6.68 -17.75 13.16
CA PRO A 41 5.34 -17.19 13.06
C PRO A 41 5.15 -16.72 11.61
N ASN A 42 4.13 -17.24 10.94
CA ASN A 42 3.72 -16.75 9.63
C ASN A 42 3.30 -15.28 9.78
N ALA A 43 4.20 -14.36 9.48
CA ALA A 43 3.87 -12.97 9.28
C ALA A 43 3.03 -12.89 7.99
N GLN A 44 1.71 -12.89 8.13
CA GLN A 44 0.83 -12.61 7.00
C GLN A 44 1.01 -11.12 6.67
N ALA A 45 1.58 -10.86 5.49
CA ALA A 45 1.62 -9.52 4.93
C ALA A 45 0.16 -9.09 4.70
N SER A 46 -0.27 -8.10 5.44
CA SER A 46 -1.62 -7.55 5.37
C SER A 46 -1.63 -6.34 4.45
N THR A 47 -2.79 -6.06 3.84
CA THR A 47 -2.95 -4.97 2.88
C THR A 47 -3.05 -3.61 3.59
N LEU A 48 -2.65 -2.57 2.88
CA LEU A 48 -2.89 -1.17 3.22
C LEU A 48 -3.84 -0.62 2.16
N GLU A 49 -5.07 -0.34 2.56
CA GLU A 49 -6.15 0.09 1.67
C GLU A 49 -6.71 1.45 2.10
N ALA A 50 -7.39 2.11 1.19
CA ALA A 50 -8.10 3.35 1.48
C ALA A 50 -9.45 3.43 0.77
N ILE A 51 -10.39 4.15 1.40
CA ILE A 51 -11.67 4.56 0.84
C ILE A 51 -11.75 6.07 0.97
N ASN A 52 -11.88 6.74 -0.14
CA ASN A 52 -12.00 8.18 -0.20
C ASN A 52 -13.47 8.59 -0.37
N HIS A 53 -14.04 9.23 0.65
CA HIS A 53 -15.41 9.71 0.67
C HIS A 53 -15.56 11.19 0.27
N THR A 54 -14.44 11.81 -0.17
CA THR A 54 -14.37 13.24 -0.44
C THR A 54 -14.29 13.52 -1.94
N HIS A 55 -14.51 14.76 -2.33
CA HIS A 55 -14.33 15.22 -3.71
C HIS A 55 -12.85 15.53 -4.05
N TRP A 56 -11.95 15.48 -3.06
CA TRP A 56 -10.51 15.66 -3.27
C TRP A 56 -9.85 14.31 -3.57
N ALA A 57 -8.94 14.28 -4.51
CA ALA A 57 -8.08 13.09 -4.65
C ALA A 57 -7.11 12.99 -3.46
N ILE A 58 -6.80 11.77 -3.05
CA ILE A 58 -5.70 11.47 -2.13
C ILE A 58 -4.53 11.06 -3.01
N ASN A 59 -3.56 11.94 -3.16
CA ASN A 59 -2.42 11.75 -4.06
C ASN A 59 -1.46 10.70 -3.53
N HIS A 60 -1.38 10.61 -2.21
CA HIS A 60 -0.56 9.62 -1.54
C HIS A 60 -0.96 9.59 -0.06
N PHE A 61 -0.79 8.43 0.58
CA PHE A 61 -0.96 8.30 2.02
C PHE A 61 0.00 7.25 2.60
N SER A 62 0.20 7.33 3.91
CA SER A 62 0.93 6.32 4.67
C SER A 62 0.29 6.09 6.04
N VAL A 63 0.48 4.90 6.58
CA VAL A 63 0.09 4.54 7.95
C VAL A 63 1.34 4.09 8.70
N ASP A 64 1.69 4.79 9.78
CA ASP A 64 2.92 4.59 10.56
C ASP A 64 4.17 4.52 9.66
N GLY A 65 4.22 5.41 8.62
CA GLY A 65 5.31 5.50 7.67
C GLY A 65 5.33 4.43 6.57
N ARG A 66 4.33 3.55 6.50
CA ARG A 66 4.17 2.56 5.41
C ARG A 66 3.23 3.12 4.37
N SER A 67 3.71 3.28 3.15
CA SER A 67 2.97 3.95 2.08
C SER A 67 1.98 3.01 1.39
N GLY A 68 0.77 3.54 1.12
CA GLY A 68 -0.09 3.05 0.05
C GLY A 68 0.55 3.35 -1.32
N ILE A 69 0.22 2.56 -2.33
CA ILE A 69 0.91 2.61 -3.62
C ILE A 69 0.23 3.57 -4.60
N ASP A 70 -1.09 3.71 -4.54
CA ASP A 70 -1.86 4.36 -5.58
C ASP A 70 -2.44 5.72 -5.15
N ILE A 71 -2.66 6.57 -6.15
CA ILE A 71 -3.54 7.73 -6.03
C ILE A 71 -4.98 7.22 -5.92
N ILE A 72 -5.72 7.75 -4.95
CA ILE A 72 -7.13 7.43 -4.75
C ILE A 72 -7.95 8.62 -5.22
N GLY A 73 -8.67 8.43 -6.31
CA GLY A 73 -9.53 9.46 -6.86
C GLY A 73 -10.67 9.85 -5.93
N PRO A 74 -11.37 10.94 -6.24
CA PRO A 74 -12.59 11.32 -5.52
C PRO A 74 -13.62 10.19 -5.50
N TYR A 75 -14.17 9.90 -4.33
CA TYR A 75 -15.22 8.89 -4.14
C TYR A 75 -14.84 7.50 -4.66
N GLN A 76 -13.61 7.09 -4.40
CA GLN A 76 -13.07 5.79 -4.85
C GLN A 76 -12.41 5.03 -3.70
N GLY A 77 -12.31 3.72 -3.88
CA GLY A 77 -11.45 2.85 -3.09
C GLY A 77 -10.21 2.47 -3.87
N GLY A 78 -9.15 2.16 -3.16
CA GLY A 78 -7.90 1.73 -3.76
C GLY A 78 -6.76 1.64 -2.75
N GLY A 79 -5.55 1.73 -3.23
CA GLY A 79 -4.37 1.86 -2.38
C GLY A 79 -3.55 0.61 -2.13
N GLY A 80 -3.83 -0.51 -2.73
CA GLY A 80 -3.16 -1.82 -2.63
C GLY A 80 -1.68 -1.86 -2.21
N GLY A 81 -1.33 -1.18 -1.12
CA GLY A 81 0.00 -1.22 -0.52
C GLY A 81 0.22 -2.52 0.25
N CYS A 82 1.43 -3.08 0.13
CA CYS A 82 1.84 -4.23 0.92
C CYS A 82 2.32 -3.79 2.30
N CYS A 83 2.06 -4.67 3.23
CA CYS A 83 2.88 -4.95 4.40
C CYS A 83 2.60 -4.06 5.61
N TYR A 84 1.36 -3.67 5.84
CA TYR A 84 0.93 -3.26 7.17
C TYR A 84 0.80 -4.51 8.05
N VAL A 85 1.46 -4.52 9.19
CA VAL A 85 1.35 -5.60 10.18
C VAL A 85 0.76 -5.01 11.45
N ALA A 86 -0.53 -5.28 11.67
CA ALA A 86 -1.13 -4.92 12.95
C ALA A 86 -0.48 -5.73 14.08
N PRO A 87 -0.35 -5.16 15.29
CA PRO A 87 0.05 -5.90 16.46
C PRO A 87 -0.85 -7.13 16.68
N SER A 88 -0.28 -8.25 17.12
CA SER A 88 -1.03 -9.51 17.34
C SER A 88 -2.13 -9.40 18.39
N LYS A 89 -2.09 -8.38 19.25
CA LYS A 89 -3.08 -8.10 20.28
C LYS A 89 -3.42 -6.62 20.30
N TRP A 90 -4.70 -6.33 20.23
CA TRP A 90 -5.19 -4.98 20.47
C TRP A 90 -4.97 -4.56 21.93
N LYS A 91 -4.75 -3.26 22.14
CA LYS A 91 -4.64 -2.65 23.47
C LYS A 91 -5.48 -1.36 23.51
N PRO A 92 -6.14 -1.07 24.64
CA PRO A 92 -6.83 0.20 24.81
C PRO A 92 -5.92 1.41 24.52
N GLY A 93 -6.43 2.38 23.76
CA GLY A 93 -5.67 3.56 23.37
C GLY A 93 -4.72 3.35 22.19
N MET A 94 -4.81 2.22 21.49
CA MET A 94 -4.03 1.99 20.27
C MET A 94 -4.39 3.01 19.19
N MET A 95 -3.37 3.68 18.66
CA MET A 95 -3.48 4.70 17.62
C MET A 95 -2.55 4.36 16.48
N VAL A 96 -2.88 4.83 15.28
CA VAL A 96 -1.98 4.86 14.12
C VAL A 96 -1.84 6.30 13.63
N ARG A 97 -0.67 6.64 13.12
CA ARG A 97 -0.46 7.91 12.44
C ARG A 97 -0.75 7.73 10.96
N VAL A 98 -1.66 8.54 10.44
CA VAL A 98 -1.94 8.64 9.02
C VAL A 98 -1.39 9.97 8.51
N ASP A 99 -0.46 9.91 7.56
CA ASP A 99 0.05 11.07 6.84
C ASP A 99 -0.48 10.98 5.41
N TRP A 100 -1.00 12.09 4.84
CA TRP A 100 -1.52 12.07 3.46
C TRP A 100 -1.38 13.42 2.76
N GLU A 101 -1.35 13.38 1.43
CA GLU A 101 -1.48 14.55 0.58
C GLU A 101 -2.83 14.50 -0.12
N SER A 102 -3.65 15.53 0.06
CA SER A 102 -4.88 15.73 -0.71
C SER A 102 -4.68 16.82 -1.77
N GLY A 103 -5.47 16.78 -2.82
CA GLY A 103 -5.49 17.76 -3.89
C GLY A 103 -5.99 17.16 -5.19
N SER A 104 -6.08 17.97 -6.24
CA SER A 104 -6.54 17.51 -7.53
C SER A 104 -5.44 16.70 -8.23
N ALA A 105 -5.60 15.38 -8.32
CA ALA A 105 -4.78 14.54 -9.18
C ALA A 105 -5.29 14.55 -10.63
N TYR A 106 -6.58 14.84 -10.82
CA TYR A 106 -7.25 14.94 -12.11
C TYR A 106 -7.92 16.30 -12.21
N SER A 107 -7.77 16.94 -13.35
CA SER A 107 -8.41 18.20 -13.67
C SER A 107 -9.01 18.07 -15.06
N ASP A 108 -10.30 18.36 -15.19
CA ASP A 108 -11.02 18.31 -16.46
C ASP A 108 -10.46 19.29 -17.51
N ASP A 109 -9.68 20.26 -17.05
CA ASP A 109 -9.03 21.28 -17.87
C ASP A 109 -7.57 20.92 -18.26
N PHE A 110 -7.20 19.63 -18.23
CA PHE A 110 -5.87 19.20 -18.65
C PHE A 110 -5.62 19.54 -20.13
N PRO A 111 -4.64 20.42 -20.44
CA PRO A 111 -4.44 20.93 -21.81
C PRO A 111 -3.69 19.96 -22.74
N GLY A 112 -3.29 18.80 -22.24
CA GLY A 112 -2.36 17.90 -22.94
C GLY A 112 -0.90 18.38 -22.86
N PHE A 113 -0.03 17.69 -23.57
CA PHE A 113 1.43 17.97 -23.56
C PHE A 113 1.91 18.75 -24.79
N ILE A 114 1.05 19.06 -25.76
CA ILE A 114 1.43 19.71 -26.99
C ILE A 114 1.69 21.21 -26.77
N ASP A 115 0.85 21.86 -25.96
CA ASP A 115 1.00 23.27 -25.57
C ASP A 115 1.74 23.36 -24.23
N TRP A 116 3.06 23.40 -24.30
CA TRP A 116 3.91 23.37 -23.11
C TRP A 116 3.66 24.52 -22.11
N PRO A 117 3.49 25.78 -22.53
CA PRO A 117 3.11 26.86 -21.62
C PRO A 117 1.82 26.56 -20.86
N LYS A 118 0.76 26.19 -21.55
CA LYS A 118 -0.52 25.85 -20.90
C LYS A 118 -0.40 24.65 -19.96
N TYR A 119 0.43 23.66 -20.32
CA TYR A 119 0.71 22.53 -19.41
C TYR A 119 1.39 23.00 -18.12
N LEU A 120 2.35 23.94 -18.20
CA LEU A 120 3.03 24.47 -17.02
C LEU A 120 2.07 25.25 -16.12
N ASP A 121 1.22 26.10 -16.68
CA ASP A 121 0.21 26.86 -15.94
C ASP A 121 -0.79 25.90 -15.25
N TRP A 122 -1.27 24.91 -15.97
CA TRP A 122 -2.13 23.86 -15.41
C TRP A 122 -1.45 23.10 -14.28
N LYS A 123 -0.18 22.71 -14.47
CA LYS A 123 0.61 21.98 -13.46
C LYS A 123 0.80 22.82 -12.19
N GLU A 124 1.07 24.12 -12.33
CA GLU A 124 1.18 25.02 -11.19
C GLU A 124 -0.14 25.15 -10.45
N LYS A 125 -1.26 25.34 -11.18
CA LYS A 125 -2.62 25.35 -10.62
C LYS A 125 -2.92 24.08 -9.83
N VAL A 126 -2.65 22.89 -10.38
CA VAL A 126 -2.86 21.60 -9.70
C VAL A 126 -1.96 21.48 -8.47
N ASN A 127 -0.69 21.84 -8.58
CA ASN A 127 0.23 21.80 -7.46
C ASN A 127 -0.17 22.73 -6.31
N SER A 128 -0.74 23.90 -6.61
CA SER A 128 -1.19 24.86 -5.58
C SER A 128 -2.38 24.35 -4.76
N GLN A 129 -3.10 23.34 -5.25
CA GLN A 129 -4.22 22.70 -4.54
C GLN A 129 -3.79 21.60 -3.56
N LYS A 130 -2.53 21.17 -3.64
CA LYS A 130 -2.00 20.10 -2.80
C LYS A 130 -1.87 20.53 -1.35
N ARG A 131 -2.34 19.71 -0.44
CA ARG A 131 -2.28 19.93 1.00
C ARG A 131 -1.75 18.70 1.70
N GLN A 132 -0.78 18.91 2.60
CA GLN A 132 -0.21 17.88 3.44
C GLN A 132 -0.93 17.82 4.78
N HIS A 133 -1.23 16.62 5.22
CA HIS A 133 -1.95 16.37 6.45
C HIS A 133 -1.27 15.27 7.26
N SER A 134 -1.49 15.31 8.58
CA SER A 134 -1.08 14.26 9.51
C SER A 134 -2.06 14.18 10.67
N LYS A 135 -2.55 12.98 11.00
CA LYS A 135 -3.50 12.78 12.09
C LYS A 135 -3.27 11.44 12.79
N MET A 136 -3.39 11.45 14.12
CA MET A 136 -3.47 10.23 14.91
C MET A 136 -4.92 9.73 14.93
N VAL A 137 -5.11 8.45 14.61
CA VAL A 137 -6.44 7.84 14.47
C VAL A 137 -6.54 6.62 15.38
N PRO A 138 -7.60 6.51 16.21
CA PRO A 138 -7.78 5.35 17.07
C PRO A 138 -8.09 4.10 16.23
N VAL A 139 -7.41 3.01 16.58
CA VAL A 139 -7.68 1.70 15.97
C VAL A 139 -8.79 1.01 16.76
N PRO A 140 -9.90 0.63 16.12
CA PRO A 140 -10.99 -0.09 16.77
C PRO A 140 -10.51 -1.41 17.39
N ASP A 141 -11.21 -1.86 18.43
CA ASP A 141 -10.94 -3.16 19.06
C ASP A 141 -11.18 -4.30 18.07
N TYR A 142 -10.12 -5.08 17.83
CA TYR A 142 -10.17 -6.28 17.00
C TYR A 142 -9.91 -7.57 17.81
N THR A 143 -10.08 -7.51 19.14
CA THR A 143 -9.89 -8.70 20.00
C THR A 143 -10.80 -9.83 19.55
N GLY A 144 -10.22 -11.02 19.35
CA GLY A 144 -10.94 -12.18 18.86
C GLY A 144 -11.34 -12.18 17.38
N GLN A 145 -10.93 -11.14 16.64
CA GLN A 145 -11.18 -11.02 15.21
C GLN A 145 -9.95 -11.37 14.37
N LYS A 146 -10.17 -11.83 13.14
CA LYS A 146 -9.11 -11.93 12.15
C LYS A 146 -8.77 -10.52 11.63
N VAL A 147 -7.48 -10.21 11.53
CA VAL A 147 -6.96 -8.96 10.99
C VAL A 147 -6.41 -9.20 9.60
N CYS A 148 -6.86 -8.43 8.60
CA CYS A 148 -6.44 -8.59 7.20
C CYS A 148 -5.66 -7.38 6.64
N GLY A 149 -5.35 -6.42 7.50
CA GLY A 149 -4.64 -5.21 7.10
C GLY A 149 -5.16 -4.00 7.83
N ILE A 150 -5.03 -2.86 7.21
CA ILE A 150 -5.67 -1.63 7.66
C ILE A 150 -6.26 -0.90 6.45
N THR A 151 -7.52 -0.49 6.58
CA THR A 151 -8.21 0.36 5.62
C THR A 151 -8.44 1.73 6.25
N VAL A 152 -7.98 2.77 5.57
CA VAL A 152 -8.18 4.18 5.97
C VAL A 152 -9.35 4.76 5.21
N HIS A 153 -10.30 5.37 5.90
CA HIS A 153 -11.42 6.12 5.35
C HIS A 153 -11.11 7.61 5.45
N PHE A 154 -10.99 8.28 4.31
CA PHE A 154 -10.82 9.72 4.21
C PHE A 154 -12.20 10.37 4.11
N LEU A 155 -12.57 11.16 5.11
CA LEU A 155 -13.88 11.79 5.26
C LEU A 155 -13.78 13.31 5.03
N PRO A 156 -14.89 14.00 4.77
CA PRO A 156 -14.90 15.45 4.73
C PRO A 156 -14.29 16.08 5.98
N CYS A 157 -13.77 17.30 5.85
CA CYS A 157 -13.10 18.05 6.93
C CYS A 157 -11.85 17.41 7.48
N ASP A 158 -11.11 16.66 6.64
CA ASP A 158 -9.87 15.98 7.04
C ASP A 158 -10.06 15.00 8.21
N GLU A 159 -11.30 14.48 8.35
CA GLU A 159 -11.60 13.44 9.32
C GLU A 159 -11.20 12.07 8.78
N LEU A 160 -10.80 11.19 9.69
CA LEU A 160 -10.35 9.84 9.35
C LEU A 160 -11.03 8.79 10.22
N GLN A 161 -11.29 7.64 9.63
CA GLN A 161 -11.61 6.41 10.35
C GLN A 161 -10.72 5.30 9.83
N VAL A 162 -10.43 4.30 10.66
CA VAL A 162 -9.67 3.12 10.25
C VAL A 162 -10.38 1.85 10.67
N THR A 163 -10.14 0.77 9.94
CA THR A 163 -10.57 -0.57 10.34
C THR A 163 -9.53 -1.61 9.93
N THR A 164 -9.48 -2.72 10.66
CA THR A 164 -8.62 -3.87 10.38
C THR A 164 -9.44 -5.06 9.85
N SER A 165 -10.68 -4.82 9.45
CA SER A 165 -11.64 -5.83 9.00
C SER A 165 -11.13 -6.60 7.79
N CYS A 166 -11.49 -7.90 7.73
CA CYS A 166 -11.29 -8.76 6.56
C CYS A 166 -12.45 -8.71 5.56
N TYR A 167 -13.50 -7.99 5.87
CA TYR A 167 -14.63 -7.80 4.97
C TYR A 167 -14.35 -6.66 4.00
N ALA A 168 -14.83 -6.78 2.78
CA ALA A 168 -14.73 -5.72 1.78
C ALA A 168 -15.70 -4.57 2.10
N TYR A 169 -15.30 -3.32 1.80
CA TYR A 169 -16.18 -2.17 1.92
C TYR A 169 -17.47 -2.38 1.12
N GLY A 170 -18.60 -1.99 1.72
CA GLY A 170 -19.94 -2.20 1.16
C GLY A 170 -20.57 -3.57 1.47
N SER A 171 -19.81 -4.55 2.02
CA SER A 171 -20.42 -5.80 2.47
C SER A 171 -21.23 -5.63 3.77
N PRO A 172 -22.22 -6.52 4.04
CA PRO A 172 -23.03 -6.42 5.26
C PRO A 172 -22.23 -6.46 6.56
N ASP A 173 -21.11 -7.17 6.59
CA ASP A 173 -20.30 -7.34 7.79
C ASP A 173 -19.14 -6.33 7.91
N TYR A 174 -18.98 -5.42 6.94
CA TYR A 174 -17.97 -4.37 7.04
C TYR A 174 -18.36 -3.36 8.12
N PRO A 175 -17.45 -2.99 9.06
CA PRO A 175 -17.84 -2.22 10.24
C PRO A 175 -18.20 -0.76 9.94
N ILE A 176 -17.59 -0.15 8.94
CA ILE A 176 -17.83 1.26 8.58
C ILE A 176 -18.89 1.32 7.47
N LYS A 177 -20.05 1.88 7.80
CA LYS A 177 -21.23 1.95 6.92
C LYS A 177 -21.39 3.29 6.21
N THR A 178 -20.41 4.17 6.34
CA THR A 178 -20.40 5.48 5.71
C THR A 178 -20.57 5.36 4.19
N PRO A 179 -21.54 6.07 3.56
CA PRO A 179 -21.70 6.07 2.11
C PRO A 179 -20.45 6.55 1.40
N LEU A 180 -20.16 6.03 0.20
CA LEU A 180 -18.97 6.42 -0.55
C LEU A 180 -18.96 7.93 -0.87
N HIS A 181 -20.09 8.45 -1.30
CA HIS A 181 -20.27 9.87 -1.61
C HIS A 181 -20.82 10.62 -0.41
N LEU A 182 -19.97 11.38 0.27
CA LEU A 182 -20.40 12.29 1.32
C LEU A 182 -20.43 13.73 0.77
N PRO A 183 -21.50 14.50 1.07
CA PRO A 183 -21.50 15.92 0.77
C PRO A 183 -20.47 16.63 1.64
N GLU A 184 -19.76 17.58 1.05
CA GLU A 184 -18.90 18.46 1.83
C GLU A 184 -19.76 19.39 2.68
N PRO A 185 -19.48 19.49 3.98
CA PRO A 185 -20.17 20.44 4.83
C PRO A 185 -19.75 21.87 4.48
N GLN A 186 -20.67 22.83 4.66
CA GLN A 186 -20.38 24.25 4.41
C GLN A 186 -19.28 24.81 5.31
N SER A 187 -19.08 24.23 6.47
CA SER A 187 -18.00 24.56 7.40
C SER A 187 -17.57 23.32 8.20
N CYS A 188 -16.26 23.16 8.37
CA CYS A 188 -15.73 22.09 9.19
C CYS A 188 -15.77 22.45 10.68
N PRO A 189 -16.05 21.49 11.57
CA PRO A 189 -15.88 21.68 13.00
C PRO A 189 -14.45 22.11 13.34
N LYS A 190 -14.31 23.02 14.31
CA LYS A 190 -13.00 23.44 14.83
C LYS A 190 -12.55 22.49 15.93
#